data_5d429239ebe939c33ffde9d0d3b44183
#
_entry.id   5d429239ebe939c33ffde9d0d3b44183
#
_cell.length_a   1.000
_cell.length_b   1.000
_cell.length_c   1.000
_cell.angle_alpha   90.00
_cell.angle_beta   90.00
_cell.angle_gamma   90.00
#
_symmetry.space_group_name_H-M   'P 1'
#
loop_
_entity.id
_entity.type
_entity.pdbx_description
1 polymer ?
#
loop_
_entity_poly.entity_id
_entity_poly.type
_entity_poly.pdbx_seq_one_letter_code
_entity_poly.pdbx_strand_id
1 'polypeptide(L)'
;AKGRRLAVSRYGGVTIWKKDYSNKWKSTKLDWKGSHNKVSFSPDGKYLVTSMQENVLRCWRLKDKLDFAMSGYGSKVKSFAFISDTSYLATSGAIDAICWPFDGEGPMGRKPICLPYIGNKQVTFIEPFPDEKAIFAGLSDGSVFLSQIENENNTIIIRSFTGSEVSAIAMTDDKSSIFIGDMNGNILWTSIWDQ
;
A
#
# COMPACT_ATOMS: atom_id res chain seq x y z
N ALA A 1 3.95 5.16 -14.92
CA ALA A 1 3.20 6.41 -15.13
C ALA A 1 3.99 7.32 -16.08
N LYS A 2 3.35 7.89 -17.11
CA LYS A 2 4.03 8.71 -18.15
C LYS A 2 4.38 10.13 -17.68
N GLY A 3 4.50 10.41 -16.37
CA GLY A 3 4.87 11.72 -15.80
C GLY A 3 3.91 12.89 -16.12
N ARG A 4 2.67 12.62 -16.56
CA ARG A 4 1.70 13.64 -16.98
C ARG A 4 0.66 14.00 -15.92
N ARG A 5 0.66 13.31 -14.79
CA ARG A 5 -0.23 13.58 -13.65
C ARG A 5 0.57 13.58 -12.36
N LEU A 6 0.21 14.48 -11.46
CA LEU A 6 0.70 14.56 -10.09
C LEU A 6 -0.49 14.66 -9.16
N ALA A 7 -0.51 13.92 -8.07
CA ALA A 7 -1.49 14.05 -7.00
C ALA A 7 -0.81 14.54 -5.72
N VAL A 8 -1.45 15.48 -5.06
CA VAL A 8 -0.99 16.05 -3.79
C VAL A 8 -2.11 15.91 -2.76
N SER A 9 -1.86 15.11 -1.73
CA SER A 9 -2.77 15.00 -0.59
C SER A 9 -2.66 16.22 0.31
N ARG A 10 -3.77 16.61 0.94
CA ARG A 10 -3.88 17.77 1.82
C ARG A 10 -4.97 17.55 2.86
N TYR A 11 -5.07 18.44 3.83
CA TYR A 11 -6.29 18.51 4.62
C TYR A 11 -7.48 18.90 3.73
N GLY A 12 -8.57 18.14 3.84
CA GLY A 12 -9.78 18.35 3.06
C GLY A 12 -9.74 17.76 1.65
N GLY A 13 -8.80 16.85 1.33
CA GLY A 13 -8.83 16.10 0.04
C GLY A 13 -7.52 16.01 -0.71
N VAL A 14 -7.61 15.93 -2.02
CA VAL A 14 -6.47 15.79 -2.95
C VAL A 14 -6.59 16.80 -4.08
N THR A 15 -5.45 17.34 -4.52
CA THR A 15 -5.36 18.10 -5.76
C THR A 15 -4.62 17.28 -6.80
N ILE A 16 -5.26 17.04 -7.94
CA ILE A 16 -4.64 16.40 -9.11
C ILE A 16 -4.21 17.47 -10.09
N TRP A 17 -2.94 17.45 -10.46
CA TRP A 17 -2.39 18.25 -11.54
C TRP A 17 -2.21 17.37 -12.77
N LYS A 18 -2.62 17.84 -13.93
CA LYS A 18 -2.50 17.16 -15.21
C LYS A 18 -1.93 18.12 -16.24
N LYS A 19 -0.94 17.66 -17.02
CA LYS A 19 -0.46 18.38 -18.21
C LYS A 19 -1.47 18.23 -19.37
N ASP A 20 -1.87 19.35 -19.96
CA ASP A 20 -2.65 19.35 -21.20
C ASP A 20 -1.76 19.14 -22.44
N TYR A 21 -2.36 19.16 -23.60
CA TYR A 21 -1.63 18.98 -24.88
C TYR A 21 -0.64 20.11 -25.18
N SER A 22 -0.85 21.31 -24.62
CA SER A 22 0.07 22.45 -24.71
C SER A 22 1.13 22.45 -23.62
N ASN A 23 1.29 21.33 -22.89
CA ASN A 23 2.25 21.14 -21.80
C ASN A 23 1.99 22.02 -20.57
N LYS A 24 0.84 22.66 -20.46
CA LYS A 24 0.41 23.46 -19.31
C LYS A 24 -0.24 22.60 -18.27
N TRP A 25 0.04 22.91 -16.99
CA TRP A 25 -0.55 22.23 -15.86
C TRP A 25 -1.94 22.80 -15.55
N LYS A 26 -2.93 21.90 -15.45
CA LYS A 26 -4.27 22.21 -14.94
C LYS A 26 -4.54 21.38 -13.68
N SER A 27 -5.20 21.99 -12.69
CA SER A 27 -5.54 21.31 -11.45
C SER A 27 -7.02 20.96 -11.36
N THR A 28 -7.30 19.87 -10.67
CA THR A 28 -8.65 19.44 -10.28
C THR A 28 -8.60 19.05 -8.80
N LYS A 29 -9.57 19.53 -8.02
CA LYS A 29 -9.71 19.15 -6.62
C LYS A 29 -10.67 17.97 -6.48
N LEU A 30 -10.34 17.07 -5.59
CA LEU A 30 -11.18 15.99 -5.08
C LEU A 30 -11.31 16.26 -3.57
N ASP A 31 -12.45 16.78 -3.17
CA ASP A 31 -12.66 17.22 -1.80
C ASP A 31 -13.25 16.09 -0.95
N TRP A 32 -12.69 15.93 0.24
CA TRP A 32 -13.21 15.06 1.27
C TRP A 32 -12.69 15.52 2.64
N LYS A 33 -13.59 15.54 3.64
CA LYS A 33 -13.28 15.99 5.00
C LYS A 33 -12.21 15.11 5.65
N GLY A 34 -11.24 15.73 6.29
CA GLY A 34 -10.20 15.08 7.07
C GLY A 34 -8.79 15.25 6.49
N SER A 35 -7.83 14.65 7.18
CA SER A 35 -6.40 14.71 6.80
C SER A 35 -6.05 13.53 5.90
N HIS A 36 -5.62 13.83 4.68
CA HIS A 36 -5.15 12.84 3.72
C HIS A 36 -3.62 12.80 3.76
N ASN A 37 -3.06 11.61 4.03
CA ASN A 37 -1.62 11.46 4.26
C ASN A 37 -0.89 10.94 3.00
N LYS A 38 -0.91 9.64 2.77
CA LYS A 38 -0.33 9.02 1.56
C LYS A 38 -1.33 9.05 0.42
N VAL A 39 -0.86 9.27 -0.81
CA VAL A 39 -1.70 9.24 -2.02
C VAL A 39 -1.03 8.42 -3.12
N SER A 40 -1.80 7.63 -3.85
CA SER A 40 -1.33 6.88 -5.01
C SER A 40 -2.41 6.75 -6.08
N PHE A 41 -1.97 6.79 -7.35
CA PHE A 41 -2.83 6.36 -8.47
C PHE A 41 -2.79 4.85 -8.61
N SER A 42 -3.90 4.24 -9.04
CA SER A 42 -3.87 2.85 -9.52
C SER A 42 -2.96 2.75 -10.76
N PRO A 43 -2.34 1.57 -11.02
CA PRO A 43 -1.45 1.39 -12.16
C PRO A 43 -2.09 1.75 -13.51
N ASP A 44 -3.36 1.42 -13.71
CA ASP A 44 -4.15 1.77 -14.89
C ASP A 44 -4.59 3.25 -14.91
N GLY A 45 -4.40 3.96 -13.80
CA GLY A 45 -4.73 5.36 -13.64
C GLY A 45 -6.22 5.70 -13.59
N LYS A 46 -7.08 4.72 -13.35
CA LYS A 46 -8.54 4.93 -13.23
C LYS A 46 -8.96 5.38 -11.83
N TYR A 47 -8.16 5.04 -10.81
CA TYR A 47 -8.44 5.33 -9.41
C TYR A 47 -7.34 6.15 -8.76
N LEU A 48 -7.71 6.87 -7.72
CA LEU A 48 -6.80 7.54 -6.79
C LEU A 48 -7.17 7.10 -5.38
N VAL A 49 -6.19 6.66 -4.60
CA VAL A 49 -6.38 6.19 -3.23
C VAL A 49 -5.57 7.04 -2.28
N THR A 50 -6.13 7.34 -1.11
CA THR A 50 -5.42 8.00 -0.01
C THR A 50 -5.62 7.27 1.30
N SER A 51 -4.56 7.21 2.13
CA SER A 51 -4.74 6.94 3.56
C SER A 51 -5.14 8.22 4.29
N MET A 52 -5.90 8.04 5.35
CA MET A 52 -6.41 9.14 6.15
C MET A 52 -5.87 9.07 7.60
N GLN A 53 -6.13 10.10 8.37
CA GLN A 53 -5.87 10.09 9.82
C GLN A 53 -6.76 9.06 10.53
N GLU A 54 -7.95 8.85 10.01
CA GLU A 54 -8.90 7.83 10.44
C GLU A 54 -8.50 6.43 9.94
N ASN A 55 -9.07 5.38 10.53
CA ASN A 55 -8.82 3.98 10.16
C ASN A 55 -9.57 3.59 8.86
N VAL A 56 -9.30 4.33 7.79
CA VAL A 56 -10.00 4.19 6.51
C VAL A 56 -9.09 4.63 5.36
N LEU A 57 -9.30 4.03 4.18
CA LEU A 57 -8.79 4.55 2.93
C LEU A 57 -9.92 5.23 2.16
N ARG A 58 -9.60 6.36 1.53
CA ARG A 58 -10.51 7.03 0.60
C ARG A 58 -10.08 6.78 -0.83
N CYS A 59 -11.03 6.45 -1.67
CA CYS A 59 -10.79 6.17 -3.08
C CYS A 59 -11.70 7.02 -3.96
N TRP A 60 -11.18 7.50 -5.09
CA TRP A 60 -11.95 8.14 -6.14
C TRP A 60 -11.78 7.40 -7.46
N ARG A 61 -12.90 7.09 -8.11
CA ARG A 61 -12.90 6.70 -9.51
C ARG A 61 -12.83 7.96 -10.39
N LEU A 62 -11.74 8.11 -11.13
CA LEU A 62 -11.40 9.41 -11.76
C LEU A 62 -12.27 9.79 -12.96
N LYS A 63 -12.95 8.82 -13.61
CA LYS A 63 -13.81 9.08 -14.78
C LYS A 63 -15.04 9.95 -14.43
N ASP A 64 -15.61 9.76 -13.25
CA ASP A 64 -16.84 10.39 -12.79
C ASP A 64 -16.71 11.04 -11.41
N LYS A 65 -15.52 10.99 -10.81
CA LYS A 65 -15.20 11.48 -9.46
C LYS A 65 -16.02 10.80 -8.34
N LEU A 66 -16.59 9.64 -8.62
CA LEU A 66 -17.28 8.86 -7.60
C LEU A 66 -16.28 8.50 -6.50
N ASP A 67 -16.61 8.83 -5.26
CA ASP A 67 -15.80 8.52 -4.11
C ASP A 67 -16.41 7.42 -3.26
N PHE A 68 -15.56 6.64 -2.60
CA PHE A 68 -15.95 5.59 -1.67
C PHE A 68 -14.87 5.34 -0.63
N ALA A 69 -15.26 4.71 0.48
CA ALA A 69 -14.36 4.31 1.56
C ALA A 69 -14.08 2.81 1.51
N MET A 70 -12.83 2.46 1.81
CA MET A 70 -12.44 1.09 2.15
C MET A 70 -12.15 1.07 3.66
N SER A 71 -12.97 0.36 4.43
CA SER A 71 -12.99 0.35 5.89
C SER A 71 -12.81 -1.07 6.44
N GLY A 72 -12.82 -1.21 7.76
CA GLY A 72 -12.63 -2.50 8.44
C GLY A 72 -11.25 -2.63 9.08
N TYR A 73 -10.47 -1.56 9.09
CA TYR A 73 -9.15 -1.55 9.72
C TYR A 73 -9.23 -1.32 11.23
N GLY A 74 -8.49 -2.12 11.98
CA GLY A 74 -8.37 -1.97 13.44
C GLY A 74 -7.56 -0.73 13.85
N SER A 75 -6.72 -0.20 12.95
CA SER A 75 -5.96 1.01 13.16
C SER A 75 -5.74 1.79 11.86
N LYS A 76 -5.04 2.91 11.99
CA LYS A 76 -4.66 3.76 10.87
C LYS A 76 -3.82 3.00 9.84
N VAL A 77 -4.19 3.14 8.57
CA VAL A 77 -3.41 2.60 7.44
C VAL A 77 -2.17 3.48 7.24
N LYS A 78 -1.03 3.05 7.78
CA LYS A 78 0.25 3.77 7.68
C LYS A 78 0.93 3.55 6.33
N SER A 79 0.79 2.34 5.78
CA SER A 79 1.41 1.94 4.51
C SER A 79 0.41 1.23 3.61
N PHE A 80 0.48 1.54 2.33
CA PHE A 80 -0.21 0.82 1.27
C PHE A 80 0.57 0.94 -0.04
N ALA A 81 0.45 -0.04 -0.92
CA ALA A 81 1.07 0.00 -2.24
C ALA A 81 0.26 -0.80 -3.25
N PHE A 82 0.22 -0.33 -4.50
CA PHE A 82 -0.23 -1.16 -5.60
C PHE A 82 0.86 -2.17 -5.95
N ILE A 83 0.45 -3.40 -6.17
CA ILE A 83 1.35 -4.49 -6.54
C ILE A 83 1.57 -4.45 -8.04
N SER A 84 2.82 -4.47 -8.47
CA SER A 84 3.22 -4.38 -9.88
C SER A 84 2.48 -5.41 -10.73
N ASP A 85 2.07 -5.00 -11.92
CA ASP A 85 1.37 -5.81 -12.92
C ASP A 85 0.11 -6.56 -12.44
N THR A 86 -0.34 -6.23 -11.24
CA THR A 86 -1.59 -6.75 -10.69
C THR A 86 -2.59 -5.64 -10.48
N SER A 87 -3.82 -6.04 -10.32
CA SER A 87 -4.92 -5.15 -9.96
C SER A 87 -5.17 -5.13 -8.45
N TYR A 88 -4.16 -5.41 -7.62
CA TYR A 88 -4.30 -5.41 -6.17
C TYR A 88 -3.65 -4.21 -5.50
N LEU A 89 -4.32 -3.67 -4.48
CA LEU A 89 -3.78 -2.71 -3.53
C LEU A 89 -3.58 -3.41 -2.19
N ALA A 90 -2.34 -3.62 -1.78
CA ALA A 90 -2.02 -4.15 -0.45
C ALA A 90 -1.96 -3.03 0.58
N THR A 91 -2.45 -3.29 1.79
CA THR A 91 -2.62 -2.28 2.84
C THR A 91 -2.27 -2.84 4.23
N SER A 92 -1.69 -1.97 5.07
CA SER A 92 -1.47 -2.19 6.50
C SER A 92 -2.70 -1.78 7.33
N GLY A 93 -2.60 -1.82 8.64
CA GLY A 93 -3.62 -1.27 9.57
C GLY A 93 -4.57 -2.32 10.16
N ALA A 94 -4.40 -3.58 9.83
CA ALA A 94 -5.10 -4.72 10.42
C ALA A 94 -4.10 -5.78 10.91
N ILE A 95 -4.57 -6.86 11.50
CA ILE A 95 -3.75 -8.01 11.88
C ILE A 95 -3.30 -8.82 10.66
N ASP A 96 -4.09 -8.76 9.57
CA ASP A 96 -3.74 -9.33 8.28
C ASP A 96 -3.29 -8.23 7.33
N ALA A 97 -2.44 -8.56 6.35
CA ALA A 97 -2.25 -7.69 5.21
C ALA A 97 -3.48 -7.80 4.29
N ILE A 98 -4.14 -6.69 4.00
CA ILE A 98 -5.38 -6.67 3.23
C ILE A 98 -5.10 -6.28 1.80
N CYS A 99 -5.49 -7.12 0.84
CA CYS A 99 -5.30 -6.90 -0.60
C CYS A 99 -6.64 -6.64 -1.29
N TRP A 100 -6.89 -5.40 -1.70
CA TRP A 100 -8.11 -4.99 -2.37
C TRP A 100 -8.00 -5.18 -3.88
N PRO A 101 -9.00 -5.82 -4.55
CA PRO A 101 -8.99 -5.98 -5.99
C PRO A 101 -9.38 -4.68 -6.71
N PHE A 102 -8.56 -4.23 -7.65
CA PHE A 102 -8.77 -3.03 -8.46
C PHE A 102 -8.95 -3.31 -9.96
N ASP A 103 -9.03 -4.59 -10.36
CA ASP A 103 -9.40 -4.99 -11.71
C ASP A 103 -10.89 -4.71 -12.00
N GLY A 104 -11.28 -4.77 -13.28
CA GLY A 104 -12.67 -4.56 -13.70
C GLY A 104 -13.21 -3.20 -13.25
N GLU A 105 -14.30 -3.20 -12.49
CA GLU A 105 -14.95 -2.00 -11.95
C GLU A 105 -14.37 -1.56 -10.58
N GLY A 106 -13.25 -2.12 -10.16
CA GLY A 106 -12.55 -1.77 -8.92
C GLY A 106 -13.07 -2.51 -7.68
N PRO A 107 -12.71 -2.04 -6.47
CA PRO A 107 -12.95 -2.77 -5.22
C PRO A 107 -14.38 -2.65 -4.69
N MET A 108 -15.21 -1.78 -5.27
CA MET A 108 -16.56 -1.50 -4.75
C MET A 108 -17.44 -2.76 -4.80
N GLY A 109 -17.98 -3.16 -3.63
CA GLY A 109 -18.82 -4.36 -3.50
C GLY A 109 -18.07 -5.68 -3.57
N ARG A 110 -16.74 -5.66 -3.64
CA ARG A 110 -15.90 -6.86 -3.67
C ARG A 110 -15.20 -7.09 -2.34
N LYS A 111 -15.02 -8.36 -1.99
CA LYS A 111 -14.27 -8.74 -0.80
C LYS A 111 -12.77 -8.63 -1.06
N PRO A 112 -11.97 -8.11 -0.13
CA PRO A 112 -10.51 -8.19 -0.20
C PRO A 112 -10.02 -9.61 0.09
N ILE A 113 -8.79 -9.89 -0.30
CA ILE A 113 -8.00 -11.04 0.15
C ILE A 113 -7.29 -10.61 1.44
N CYS A 114 -7.38 -11.41 2.49
CA CYS A 114 -6.64 -11.22 3.73
C CYS A 114 -5.49 -12.22 3.76
N LEU A 115 -4.27 -11.75 3.95
CA LEU A 115 -3.07 -12.56 4.07
C LEU A 115 -2.72 -12.69 5.56
N PRO A 116 -3.10 -13.80 6.21
CA PRO A 116 -2.92 -13.97 7.63
C PRO A 116 -1.46 -14.23 7.99
N TYR A 117 -1.08 -13.79 9.18
CA TYR A 117 0.17 -14.15 9.83
C TYR A 117 -0.10 -14.70 11.23
N ILE A 118 0.62 -15.77 11.61
CA ILE A 118 0.49 -16.39 12.93
C ILE A 118 1.09 -15.44 13.98
N GLY A 119 0.29 -14.94 14.91
CA GLY A 119 0.80 -14.13 16.02
C GLY A 119 -0.04 -12.93 16.43
N ASN A 120 -1.14 -12.65 15.74
CA ASN A 120 -2.09 -11.58 16.11
C ASN A 120 -1.44 -10.19 16.24
N LYS A 121 -0.40 -9.91 15.44
CA LYS A 121 0.31 -8.63 15.42
C LYS A 121 -0.17 -7.78 14.27
N GLN A 122 -0.18 -6.47 14.48
CA GLN A 122 -0.63 -5.53 13.49
C GLN A 122 0.38 -5.38 12.35
N VAL A 123 -0.09 -5.42 11.12
CA VAL A 123 0.69 -5.05 9.95
C VAL A 123 0.88 -3.53 9.93
N THR A 124 2.13 -3.08 9.92
CA THR A 124 2.50 -1.67 9.99
C THR A 124 3.08 -1.14 8.67
N PHE A 125 3.75 -2.00 7.90
CA PHE A 125 4.37 -1.64 6.64
C PHE A 125 4.10 -2.69 5.56
N ILE A 126 3.94 -2.24 4.33
CA ILE A 126 3.75 -3.05 3.13
C ILE A 126 4.76 -2.62 2.07
N GLU A 127 5.49 -3.57 1.52
CA GLU A 127 6.34 -3.41 0.34
C GLU A 127 6.01 -4.50 -0.69
N PRO A 128 5.65 -4.14 -1.93
CA PRO A 128 5.44 -5.12 -2.99
C PRO A 128 6.73 -5.84 -3.35
N PHE A 129 6.64 -7.15 -3.62
CA PHE A 129 7.72 -7.86 -4.28
C PHE A 129 7.70 -7.47 -5.78
N PRO A 130 8.82 -6.98 -6.35
CA PRO A 130 8.86 -6.55 -7.75
C PRO A 130 8.50 -7.66 -8.71
N ASP A 131 7.63 -7.38 -9.69
CA ASP A 131 7.18 -8.27 -10.76
C ASP A 131 6.49 -9.57 -10.31
N GLU A 132 6.08 -9.64 -9.04
CA GLU A 132 5.42 -10.81 -8.46
C GLU A 132 4.09 -10.41 -7.79
N LYS A 133 3.17 -11.37 -7.71
CA LYS A 133 1.92 -11.22 -6.94
C LYS A 133 2.18 -11.54 -5.45
N ALA A 134 3.17 -10.87 -4.88
CA ALA A 134 3.61 -11.08 -3.52
C ALA A 134 3.94 -9.77 -2.82
N ILE A 135 3.95 -9.79 -1.49
CA ILE A 135 4.26 -8.65 -0.66
C ILE A 135 5.15 -9.04 0.52
N PHE A 136 6.02 -8.13 0.91
CA PHE A 136 6.57 -8.11 2.26
C PHE A 136 5.63 -7.34 3.18
N ALA A 137 5.35 -7.89 4.34
CA ALA A 137 4.58 -7.24 5.39
C ALA A 137 5.39 -7.18 6.68
N GLY A 138 5.61 -5.97 7.17
CA GLY A 138 6.24 -5.68 8.44
C GLY A 138 5.21 -5.51 9.55
N LEU A 139 5.51 -6.01 10.73
CA LEU A 139 4.61 -6.08 11.87
C LEU A 139 5.01 -5.15 13.01
N SER A 140 4.06 -4.91 13.91
CA SER A 140 4.25 -4.08 15.12
C SER A 140 5.24 -4.67 16.14
N ASP A 141 5.58 -5.94 16.02
CA ASP A 141 6.57 -6.61 16.89
C ASP A 141 7.96 -6.76 16.23
N GLY A 142 8.11 -6.22 15.02
CA GLY A 142 9.37 -6.27 14.29
C GLY A 142 9.52 -7.43 13.33
N SER A 143 8.61 -8.40 13.36
CA SER A 143 8.63 -9.50 12.39
C SER A 143 8.34 -9.00 10.98
N VAL A 144 8.88 -9.69 9.98
CA VAL A 144 8.61 -9.45 8.56
C VAL A 144 8.36 -10.78 7.87
N PHE A 145 7.32 -10.86 7.08
CA PHE A 145 7.02 -12.02 6.26
C PHE A 145 6.85 -11.65 4.78
N LEU A 146 7.12 -12.61 3.91
CA LEU A 146 6.79 -12.58 2.49
C LEU A 146 5.58 -13.51 2.26
N SER A 147 4.55 -13.02 1.59
CA SER A 147 3.36 -13.82 1.27
C SER A 147 2.91 -13.60 -0.18
N GLN A 148 2.49 -14.68 -0.83
CA GLN A 148 1.87 -14.64 -2.15
C GLN A 148 0.36 -14.38 -2.04
N ILE A 149 -0.20 -13.53 -2.91
CA ILE A 149 -1.61 -13.12 -2.82
C ILE A 149 -2.56 -14.25 -3.21
N GLU A 150 -2.18 -15.05 -4.21
CA GLU A 150 -3.04 -16.13 -4.74
C GLU A 150 -2.82 -17.46 -4.00
N ASN A 151 -1.85 -17.52 -3.10
CA ASN A 151 -1.55 -18.70 -2.28
C ASN A 151 -1.20 -18.26 -0.86
N GLU A 152 -2.21 -17.96 -0.08
CA GLU A 152 -2.10 -17.47 1.30
C GLU A 152 -1.35 -18.44 2.25
N ASN A 153 -1.28 -19.71 1.89
CA ASN A 153 -0.52 -20.71 2.67
C ASN A 153 0.99 -20.66 2.40
N ASN A 154 1.44 -19.93 1.39
CA ASN A 154 2.85 -19.77 1.07
C ASN A 154 3.40 -18.48 1.70
N THR A 155 3.61 -18.52 3.01
CA THR A 155 4.18 -17.41 3.79
C THR A 155 5.56 -17.80 4.31
N ILE A 156 6.55 -16.97 4.03
CA ILE A 156 7.96 -17.14 4.43
C ILE A 156 8.30 -16.07 5.47
N ILE A 157 8.90 -16.46 6.58
CA ILE A 157 9.40 -15.53 7.60
C ILE A 157 10.76 -15.01 7.13
N ILE A 158 10.86 -13.69 6.91
CA ILE A 158 12.11 -13.01 6.53
C ILE A 158 12.87 -12.53 7.76
N ARG A 159 12.16 -12.01 8.76
CA ARG A 159 12.71 -11.57 10.04
C ARG A 159 11.78 -11.98 11.16
N SER A 160 12.34 -12.62 12.17
CA SER A 160 11.62 -12.98 13.39
C SER A 160 11.43 -11.77 14.32
N PHE A 161 10.70 -11.96 15.40
CA PHE A 161 10.43 -10.97 16.44
C PHE A 161 11.68 -10.23 16.92
N THR A 162 11.61 -8.89 16.97
CA THR A 162 12.67 -8.02 17.51
C THR A 162 12.19 -7.11 18.63
N GLY A 163 10.89 -7.00 18.86
CA GLY A 163 10.28 -6.12 19.85
C GLY A 163 10.12 -4.66 19.41
N SER A 164 10.49 -4.31 18.17
CA SER A 164 10.40 -2.95 17.63
C SER A 164 9.63 -2.92 16.31
N GLU A 165 8.60 -2.08 16.24
CA GLU A 165 7.71 -1.94 15.07
C GLU A 165 8.50 -1.69 13.78
N VAL A 166 8.16 -2.41 12.70
CA VAL A 166 8.71 -2.15 11.36
C VAL A 166 8.18 -0.83 10.83
N SER A 167 9.11 0.06 10.50
CA SER A 167 8.81 1.41 9.99
C SER A 167 9.08 1.59 8.50
N ALA A 168 9.93 0.74 7.92
CA ALA A 168 10.28 0.78 6.51
C ALA A 168 10.72 -0.59 6.01
N ILE A 169 10.39 -0.91 4.77
CA ILE A 169 10.94 -2.04 4.01
C ILE A 169 11.25 -1.51 2.62
N ALA A 170 12.37 -1.89 2.07
CA ALA A 170 12.75 -1.60 0.69
C ALA A 170 13.52 -2.77 0.10
N MET A 171 13.32 -3.03 -1.18
CA MET A 171 14.01 -4.06 -1.93
C MET A 171 14.85 -3.43 -3.03
N THR A 172 16.00 -4.04 -3.36
CA THR A 172 16.79 -3.63 -4.51
C THR A 172 16.10 -4.00 -5.83
N ASP A 173 16.33 -3.19 -6.88
CA ASP A 173 15.73 -3.41 -8.20
C ASP A 173 16.11 -4.76 -8.81
N ASP A 174 17.30 -5.28 -8.49
CA ASP A 174 17.79 -6.60 -8.91
C ASP A 174 17.23 -7.76 -8.07
N LYS A 175 16.39 -7.45 -7.08
CA LYS A 175 15.76 -8.41 -6.16
C LYS A 175 16.74 -9.23 -5.31
N SER A 176 17.98 -8.79 -5.20
CA SER A 176 19.02 -9.54 -4.45
C SER A 176 18.96 -9.29 -2.96
N SER A 177 18.54 -8.10 -2.54
CA SER A 177 18.61 -7.68 -1.14
C SER A 177 17.36 -6.96 -0.67
N ILE A 178 17.07 -7.12 0.61
CA ILE A 178 16.01 -6.40 1.33
C ILE A 178 16.61 -5.61 2.50
N PHE A 179 16.08 -4.42 2.71
CA PHE A 179 16.38 -3.54 3.84
C PHE A 179 15.14 -3.43 4.71
N ILE A 180 15.28 -3.63 6.00
CA ILE A 180 14.20 -3.55 6.97
C ILE A 180 14.61 -2.59 8.08
N GLY A 181 13.89 -1.47 8.20
CA GLY A 181 14.06 -0.49 9.26
C GLY A 181 12.99 -0.63 10.34
N ASP A 182 13.33 -0.34 11.59
CA ASP A 182 12.40 -0.34 12.71
C ASP A 182 12.35 1.02 13.45
N MET A 183 11.41 1.15 14.39
CA MET A 183 11.19 2.40 15.12
C MET A 183 12.33 2.75 16.10
N ASN A 184 13.22 1.81 16.42
CA ASN A 184 14.42 2.06 17.23
C ASN A 184 15.61 2.56 16.39
N GLY A 185 15.43 2.68 15.06
CA GLY A 185 16.49 3.11 14.13
C GLY A 185 17.42 1.99 13.71
N ASN A 186 17.15 0.74 14.04
CA ASN A 186 17.91 -0.39 13.55
C ASN A 186 17.58 -0.65 12.08
N ILE A 187 18.61 -1.02 11.31
CA ILE A 187 18.46 -1.42 9.90
C ILE A 187 19.08 -2.81 9.74
N LEU A 188 18.28 -3.74 9.24
CA LEU A 188 18.73 -5.03 8.73
C LEU A 188 18.90 -4.92 7.22
N TRP A 189 20.05 -5.34 6.71
CA TRP A 189 20.27 -5.61 5.30
C TRP A 189 20.62 -7.08 5.15
N THR A 190 19.89 -7.79 4.30
CA THR A 190 20.14 -9.22 4.05
C THR A 190 19.83 -9.58 2.61
N SER A 191 20.51 -10.63 2.11
CA SER A 191 20.15 -11.30 0.85
C SER A 191 18.84 -12.10 1.05
N ILE A 192 18.04 -12.19 0.00
CA ILE A 192 16.80 -12.99 0.02
C ILE A 192 17.06 -14.44 -0.38
N TRP A 193 18.16 -14.68 -1.10
CA TRP A 193 18.46 -15.97 -1.72
C TRP A 193 19.42 -16.84 -0.92
N ASP A 194 20.05 -16.31 0.12
CA ASP A 194 21.09 -16.98 0.92
C ASP A 194 20.55 -17.56 2.24
N GLN A 195 19.27 -18.00 2.28
CA GLN A 195 18.66 -18.64 3.45
C GLN A 195 18.46 -20.13 3.26
#